data_fe2210371d31ca7b0cb3f6644d3e4fa4
#
_entry.id   fe2210371d31ca7b0cb3f6644d3e4fa4
#
_cell.length_a   1.000
_cell.length_b   1.000
_cell.length_c   1.000
_cell.angle_alpha   90.00
_cell.angle_beta   90.00
_cell.angle_gamma   90.00
#
_symmetry.space_group_name_H-M   'P 1'
#
loop_
_entity.id
_entity.type
_entity.pdbx_description
1 polymer ?
#
loop_
_entity_poly.entity_id
_entity_poly.type
_entity_poly.pdbx_seq_one_letter_code
_entity_poly.pdbx_strand_id
1 'polypeptide(L)'
;MSEKDQLRNRVELIVRRELAQMNKDKAKSILVVLDGGMASIDDFLNQLASCRQEGCEVVIVASLLAAENYALDSIKSSGLNVWTGFPVKEGVIQQFLKNADVILVPVLSVTIMAKLALGISDTPISYLLEQALFEGKTVLAVDQDYPIGQSAYAHYLSQRTV
;
A
#
# COMPACT_ATOMS: atom_id res chain seq x y z
N MET A 1 12.69 -12.45 19.75
CA MET A 1 11.78 -11.91 18.72
C MET A 1 12.12 -10.44 18.58
N SER A 2 12.60 -10.04 17.41
CA SER A 2 13.03 -8.66 17.20
C SER A 2 11.80 -7.73 17.16
N GLU A 3 12.01 -6.44 17.44
CA GLU A 3 10.96 -5.41 17.34
C GLU A 3 10.31 -5.39 15.93
N LYS A 4 11.12 -5.70 14.92
CA LYS A 4 10.73 -5.92 13.52
C LYS A 4 9.73 -7.08 13.36
N ASP A 5 9.94 -8.19 14.05
CA ASP A 5 9.05 -9.35 14.01
C ASP A 5 7.72 -9.08 14.70
N GLN A 6 7.74 -8.27 15.77
CA GLN A 6 6.52 -7.86 16.47
C GLN A 6 5.65 -6.93 15.62
N LEU A 7 6.29 -5.97 14.93
CA LEU A 7 5.59 -5.06 14.02
C LEU A 7 4.97 -5.83 12.85
N ARG A 8 5.76 -6.73 12.25
CA ARG A 8 5.31 -7.61 11.16
C ARG A 8 4.09 -8.44 11.55
N ASN A 9 4.13 -9.08 12.73
CA ASN A 9 3.02 -9.88 13.24
C ASN A 9 1.77 -9.03 13.51
N ARG A 10 1.94 -7.78 13.98
CA ARG A 10 0.81 -6.86 14.20
C ARG A 10 0.15 -6.45 12.89
N VAL A 11 0.94 -6.17 11.86
CA VAL A 11 0.41 -5.82 10.53
C VAL A 11 -0.34 -7.00 9.91
N GLU A 12 0.26 -8.18 9.93
CA GLU A 12 -0.41 -9.39 9.45
C GLU A 12 -1.75 -9.63 10.18
N LEU A 13 -1.77 -9.43 11.48
CA LEU A 13 -2.98 -9.57 12.28
C LEU A 13 -4.06 -8.54 11.90
N ILE A 14 -3.67 -7.27 11.69
CA ILE A 14 -4.59 -6.21 11.29
C ILE A 14 -5.15 -6.48 9.89
N VAL A 15 -4.28 -6.80 8.92
CA VAL A 15 -4.71 -7.12 7.55
C VAL A 15 -5.66 -8.33 7.56
N ARG A 16 -5.31 -9.40 8.26
CA ARG A 16 -6.19 -10.59 8.38
C ARG A 16 -7.53 -10.25 9.05
N ARG A 17 -7.53 -9.42 10.08
CA ARG A 17 -8.74 -9.01 10.78
C ARG A 17 -9.66 -8.18 9.89
N GLU A 18 -9.13 -7.19 9.19
CA GLU A 18 -9.90 -6.35 8.27
C GLU A 18 -10.43 -7.16 7.08
N LEU A 19 -9.61 -8.02 6.49
CA LEU A 19 -10.06 -8.92 5.43
C LEU A 19 -11.13 -9.92 5.91
N ALA A 20 -11.08 -10.35 7.16
CA ALA A 20 -12.09 -11.24 7.73
C ALA A 20 -13.41 -10.54 8.08
N GLN A 21 -13.38 -9.25 8.37
CA GLN A 21 -14.58 -8.44 8.67
C GLN A 21 -15.32 -7.98 7.41
N MET A 22 -14.65 -7.96 6.27
CA MET A 22 -15.29 -7.66 5.00
C MET A 22 -16.22 -8.81 4.60
N ASN A 23 -17.42 -8.45 4.18
CA ASN A 23 -18.55 -9.36 3.89
C ASN A 23 -18.14 -10.57 3.05
N LYS A 24 -18.38 -11.78 3.54
CA LYS A 24 -17.89 -13.05 2.95
C LYS A 24 -18.46 -13.38 1.55
N ASP A 25 -19.53 -12.70 1.15
CA ASP A 25 -20.30 -13.06 -0.04
C ASP A 25 -19.93 -12.28 -1.31
N LYS A 26 -18.99 -11.34 -1.24
CA LYS A 26 -18.53 -10.54 -2.38
C LYS A 26 -17.05 -10.78 -2.64
N ALA A 27 -16.68 -11.04 -3.91
CA ALA A 27 -15.29 -11.05 -4.32
C ALA A 27 -14.64 -9.72 -3.90
N LYS A 28 -13.59 -9.81 -3.09
CA LYS A 28 -12.90 -8.63 -2.57
C LYS A 28 -11.91 -8.12 -3.59
N SER A 29 -11.89 -6.82 -3.81
CA SER A 29 -10.92 -6.18 -4.67
C SER A 29 -9.90 -5.41 -3.84
N ILE A 30 -8.64 -5.81 -3.96
CA ILE A 30 -7.51 -5.28 -3.21
C ILE A 30 -6.62 -4.50 -4.17
N LEU A 31 -6.45 -3.21 -3.90
CA LEU A 31 -5.47 -2.37 -4.57
C LEU A 31 -4.21 -2.27 -3.71
N VAL A 32 -3.09 -2.76 -4.22
CA VAL A 32 -1.79 -2.68 -3.55
C VAL A 32 -0.99 -1.54 -4.15
N VAL A 33 -0.45 -0.69 -3.31
CA VAL A 33 0.36 0.47 -3.72
C VAL A 33 1.80 0.27 -3.26
N LEU A 34 2.74 0.20 -4.21
CA LEU A 34 4.17 0.05 -3.97
C LEU A 34 4.91 1.32 -4.38
N ASP A 35 5.53 1.99 -3.41
CA ASP A 35 6.26 3.24 -3.62
C ASP A 35 7.79 3.09 -3.59
N GLY A 36 8.32 1.89 -3.45
CA GLY A 36 9.76 1.64 -3.55
C GLY A 36 10.53 1.74 -2.23
N GLY A 37 9.89 1.46 -1.11
CA GLY A 37 10.58 1.25 0.17
C GLY A 37 11.64 0.14 0.08
N MET A 38 12.62 0.16 0.97
CA MET A 38 13.74 -0.80 0.96
C MET A 38 13.44 -2.11 1.72
N ALA A 39 12.27 -2.26 2.29
CA ALA A 39 11.91 -3.47 3.02
C ALA A 39 11.52 -4.62 2.07
N SER A 40 11.89 -5.86 2.42
CA SER A 40 11.41 -7.04 1.67
C SER A 40 9.90 -7.17 1.81
N ILE A 41 9.24 -7.39 0.68
CA ILE A 41 7.81 -7.61 0.58
C ILE A 41 7.44 -9.05 0.15
N ASP A 42 8.39 -9.97 0.13
CA ASP A 42 8.21 -11.33 -0.41
C ASP A 42 7.09 -12.10 0.32
N ASP A 43 7.07 -12.06 1.64
CA ASP A 43 6.02 -12.72 2.41
C ASP A 43 4.64 -12.07 2.18
N PHE A 44 4.62 -10.74 2.02
CA PHE A 44 3.39 -10.04 1.69
C PHE A 44 2.86 -10.45 0.32
N LEU A 45 3.74 -10.59 -0.68
CA LEU A 45 3.36 -11.04 -2.02
C LEU A 45 2.84 -12.47 -2.01
N ASN A 46 3.43 -13.36 -1.21
CA ASN A 46 2.94 -14.73 -1.04
C ASN A 46 1.52 -14.74 -0.44
N GLN A 47 1.24 -13.87 0.51
CA GLN A 47 -0.11 -13.73 1.09
C GLN A 47 -1.12 -13.20 0.06
N LEU A 48 -0.73 -12.24 -0.79
CA LEU A 48 -1.58 -11.74 -1.87
C LEU A 48 -1.90 -12.83 -2.90
N ALA A 49 -0.93 -13.67 -3.24
CA ALA A 49 -1.15 -14.81 -4.13
C ALA A 49 -2.16 -15.81 -3.53
N SER A 50 -2.11 -16.04 -2.21
CA SER A 50 -3.09 -16.86 -1.50
C SER A 50 -4.49 -16.24 -1.52
N CYS A 51 -4.60 -14.93 -1.24
CA CYS A 51 -5.88 -14.21 -1.31
C CYS A 51 -6.51 -14.32 -2.70
N ARG A 52 -5.69 -14.25 -3.76
CA ARG A 52 -6.18 -14.42 -5.13
C ARG A 52 -6.72 -15.84 -5.39
N GLN A 53 -6.05 -16.86 -4.88
CA GLN A 53 -6.55 -18.24 -4.98
C GLN A 53 -7.90 -18.43 -4.26
N GLU A 54 -8.15 -17.63 -3.23
CA GLU A 54 -9.42 -17.58 -2.49
C GLU A 54 -10.50 -16.72 -3.18
N GLY A 55 -10.23 -16.21 -4.40
CA GLY A 55 -11.19 -15.45 -5.20
C GLY A 55 -11.13 -13.93 -5.04
N CYS A 56 -10.10 -13.38 -4.38
CA CYS A 56 -9.89 -11.94 -4.35
C CYS A 56 -9.33 -11.44 -5.68
N GLU A 57 -9.81 -10.30 -6.15
CA GLU A 57 -9.16 -9.54 -7.21
C GLU A 57 -8.02 -8.72 -6.62
N VAL A 58 -6.81 -8.88 -7.14
CA VAL A 58 -5.63 -8.16 -6.66
C VAL A 58 -5.01 -7.38 -7.81
N VAL A 59 -4.94 -6.07 -7.66
CA VAL A 59 -4.27 -5.16 -8.59
C VAL A 59 -3.13 -4.47 -7.84
N ILE A 60 -1.95 -4.46 -8.43
CA ILE A 60 -0.77 -3.80 -7.88
C ILE A 60 -0.45 -2.59 -8.74
N VAL A 61 -0.31 -1.42 -8.14
CA VAL A 61 0.22 -0.22 -8.76
C VAL A 61 1.56 0.11 -8.13
N ALA A 62 2.57 0.34 -8.94
CA ALA A 62 3.93 0.55 -8.47
C ALA A 62 4.54 1.82 -9.08
N SER A 63 5.28 2.59 -8.27
CA SER A 63 6.13 3.66 -8.77
C SER A 63 7.28 3.09 -9.60
N LEU A 64 7.97 3.95 -10.36
CA LEU A 64 9.18 3.54 -11.09
C LEU A 64 10.26 3.06 -10.13
N LEU A 65 10.42 3.72 -8.98
CA LEU A 65 11.36 3.30 -7.95
C LEU A 65 11.02 1.92 -7.36
N ALA A 66 9.73 1.65 -7.16
CA ALA A 66 9.29 0.31 -6.74
C ALA A 66 9.59 -0.74 -7.82
N ALA A 67 9.45 -0.37 -9.09
CA ALA A 67 9.77 -1.26 -10.21
C ALA A 67 11.25 -1.62 -10.27
N GLU A 68 12.14 -0.72 -9.84
CA GLU A 68 13.57 -0.97 -9.75
C GLU A 68 13.97 -1.79 -8.52
N ASN A 69 13.31 -1.55 -7.38
CA ASN A 69 13.65 -2.18 -6.11
C ASN A 69 13.06 -3.58 -5.93
N TYR A 70 11.93 -3.84 -6.54
CA TYR A 70 11.23 -5.12 -6.43
C TYR A 70 11.26 -5.88 -7.75
N ALA A 71 11.42 -7.20 -7.69
CA ALA A 71 11.41 -8.06 -8.88
C ALA A 71 9.99 -8.16 -9.48
N LEU A 72 9.47 -7.06 -10.05
CA LEU A 72 8.09 -6.98 -10.55
C LEU A 72 7.78 -8.02 -11.63
N ASP A 73 8.78 -8.48 -12.39
CA ASP A 73 8.57 -9.53 -13.38
C ASP A 73 8.27 -10.88 -12.73
N SER A 74 8.88 -11.17 -11.58
CA SER A 74 8.53 -12.33 -10.77
C SER A 74 7.11 -12.21 -10.22
N ILE A 75 6.69 -11.02 -9.82
CA ILE A 75 5.33 -10.75 -9.34
C ILE A 75 4.31 -10.94 -10.47
N LYS A 76 4.60 -10.44 -11.68
CA LYS A 76 3.75 -10.67 -12.86
C LYS A 76 3.65 -12.15 -13.23
N SER A 77 4.76 -12.89 -13.13
CA SER A 77 4.77 -14.33 -13.42
C SER A 77 3.94 -15.15 -12.44
N SER A 78 3.69 -14.66 -11.23
CA SER A 78 2.73 -15.25 -10.28
C SER A 78 1.25 -15.01 -10.66
N GLY A 79 1.02 -14.32 -11.77
CA GLY A 79 -0.30 -14.02 -12.32
C GLY A 79 -0.98 -12.80 -11.68
N LEU A 80 -0.29 -12.01 -10.84
CA LEU A 80 -0.80 -10.77 -10.30
C LEU A 80 -0.78 -9.66 -11.37
N ASN A 81 -1.81 -8.82 -11.35
CA ASN A 81 -1.92 -7.69 -12.27
C ASN A 81 -1.11 -6.50 -11.73
N VAL A 82 -0.01 -6.15 -12.42
CA VAL A 82 0.91 -5.10 -11.99
C VAL A 82 0.95 -3.97 -13.01
N TRP A 83 0.68 -2.76 -12.53
CA TRP A 83 0.75 -1.52 -13.29
C TRP A 83 1.94 -0.68 -12.82
N THR A 84 2.77 -0.25 -13.77
CA THR A 84 3.92 0.63 -13.53
C THR A 84 3.86 1.83 -14.46
N GLY A 85 4.40 2.97 -13.99
CA GLY A 85 4.52 4.16 -14.84
C GLY A 85 3.20 4.71 -15.35
N PHE A 86 2.09 4.47 -14.63
CA PHE A 86 0.78 4.99 -15.02
C PHE A 86 0.75 6.53 -14.89
N PRO A 87 0.09 7.22 -15.83
CA PRO A 87 0.04 8.67 -15.82
C PRO A 87 -0.86 9.19 -14.69
N VAL A 88 -0.57 10.39 -14.20
CA VAL A 88 -1.48 11.15 -13.33
C VAL A 88 -2.65 11.64 -14.20
N LYS A 89 -3.54 10.72 -14.55
CA LYS A 89 -4.79 11.01 -15.24
C LYS A 89 -5.93 10.62 -14.33
N GLU A 90 -6.78 11.58 -14.04
CA GLU A 90 -7.93 11.41 -13.16
C GLU A 90 -8.75 10.16 -13.49
N GLY A 91 -9.06 9.91 -14.75
CA GLY A 91 -9.86 8.75 -15.16
C GLY A 91 -9.21 7.40 -14.85
N VAL A 92 -7.88 7.28 -14.91
CA VAL A 92 -7.15 6.04 -14.58
C VAL A 92 -7.14 5.81 -13.07
N ILE A 93 -6.85 6.85 -12.30
CA ILE A 93 -6.84 6.80 -10.83
C ILE A 93 -8.24 6.47 -10.31
N GLN A 94 -9.26 7.14 -10.82
CA GLN A 94 -10.66 6.89 -10.46
C GLN A 94 -11.10 5.46 -10.75
N GLN A 95 -10.63 4.86 -11.84
CA GLN A 95 -10.92 3.46 -12.16
C GLN A 95 -10.33 2.51 -11.12
N PHE A 96 -9.09 2.73 -10.68
CA PHE A 96 -8.49 1.95 -9.60
C PHE A 96 -9.27 2.10 -8.30
N LEU A 97 -9.59 3.33 -7.90
CA LEU A 97 -10.29 3.62 -6.66
C LEU A 97 -11.72 3.05 -6.65
N LYS A 98 -12.45 3.21 -7.75
CA LYS A 98 -13.83 2.71 -7.87
C LYS A 98 -13.91 1.20 -7.65
N ASN A 99 -12.94 0.45 -8.15
CA ASN A 99 -12.95 -1.00 -8.07
C ASN A 99 -12.40 -1.53 -6.75
N ALA A 100 -11.60 -0.74 -6.02
CA ALA A 100 -10.96 -1.18 -4.79
C ALA A 100 -11.92 -1.13 -3.58
N ASP A 101 -12.03 -2.24 -2.88
CA ASP A 101 -12.68 -2.32 -1.56
C ASP A 101 -11.70 -1.90 -0.45
N VAL A 102 -10.42 -2.23 -0.59
CA VAL A 102 -9.35 -1.85 0.33
C VAL A 102 -8.07 -1.52 -0.44
N ILE A 103 -7.32 -0.56 0.09
CA ILE A 103 -6.01 -0.15 -0.44
C ILE A 103 -4.94 -0.54 0.57
N LEU A 104 -3.95 -1.31 0.13
CA LEU A 104 -2.84 -1.75 0.96
C LEU A 104 -1.55 -1.06 0.53
N VAL A 105 -0.86 -0.46 1.48
CA VAL A 105 0.47 0.15 1.29
C VAL A 105 1.46 -0.60 2.20
N PRO A 106 2.06 -1.71 1.73
CA PRO A 106 2.87 -2.60 2.59
C PRO A 106 4.13 -1.93 3.12
N VAL A 107 4.63 -0.92 2.41
CA VAL A 107 5.72 -0.07 2.86
C VAL A 107 5.38 1.36 2.50
N LEU A 108 5.07 2.18 3.51
CA LEU A 108 4.81 3.60 3.31
C LEU A 108 6.12 4.37 3.45
N SER A 109 6.61 4.92 2.33
CA SER A 109 7.82 5.74 2.35
C SER A 109 7.60 7.06 3.08
N VAL A 110 8.64 7.55 3.75
CA VAL A 110 8.63 8.88 4.40
C VAL A 110 8.28 9.98 3.42
N THR A 111 8.75 9.85 2.19
CA THR A 111 8.48 10.82 1.12
C THR A 111 6.98 10.90 0.83
N ILE A 112 6.30 9.77 0.66
CA ILE A 112 4.85 9.75 0.45
C ILE A 112 4.10 10.25 1.68
N MET A 113 4.52 9.82 2.87
CA MET A 113 3.91 10.28 4.11
C MET A 113 4.00 11.81 4.27
N ALA A 114 5.17 12.39 4.00
CA ALA A 114 5.36 13.84 4.02
C ALA A 114 4.51 14.55 2.96
N LYS A 115 4.43 14.02 1.74
CA LYS A 115 3.59 14.57 0.67
C LYS A 115 2.12 14.57 1.07
N LEU A 116 1.59 13.46 1.57
CA LEU A 116 0.20 13.37 2.02
C LEU A 116 -0.09 14.35 3.15
N ALA A 117 0.81 14.47 4.14
CA ALA A 117 0.66 15.39 5.26
C ALA A 117 0.65 16.86 4.82
N LEU A 118 1.31 17.19 3.71
CA LEU A 118 1.40 18.55 3.17
C LEU A 118 0.40 18.81 2.01
N GLY A 119 -0.38 17.81 1.60
CA GLY A 119 -1.28 17.92 0.46
C GLY A 119 -0.54 18.06 -0.88
N ILE A 120 0.61 17.40 -1.02
CA ILE A 120 1.43 17.43 -2.24
C ILE A 120 1.16 16.18 -3.07
N SER A 121 0.52 16.36 -4.22
CA SER A 121 0.09 15.28 -5.13
C SER A 121 0.78 15.37 -6.49
N ASP A 122 2.12 15.43 -6.47
CA ASP A 122 2.98 15.63 -7.63
C ASP A 122 3.42 14.33 -8.33
N THR A 123 3.09 13.17 -7.73
CA THR A 123 3.37 11.85 -8.31
C THR A 123 2.09 11.03 -8.44
N PRO A 124 2.05 10.03 -9.35
CA PRO A 124 0.89 9.15 -9.49
C PRO A 124 0.47 8.49 -8.18
N ILE A 125 1.45 8.05 -7.38
CA ILE A 125 1.19 7.38 -6.09
C ILE A 125 0.64 8.37 -5.05
N SER A 126 1.27 9.55 -4.89
CA SER A 126 0.78 10.55 -3.93
C SER A 126 -0.63 11.02 -4.30
N TYR A 127 -0.89 11.25 -5.60
CA TYR A 127 -2.22 11.62 -6.08
C TYR A 127 -3.26 10.52 -5.84
N LEU A 128 -2.93 9.26 -6.15
CA LEU A 128 -3.83 8.12 -5.92
C LEU A 128 -4.21 8.01 -4.43
N LEU A 129 -3.22 8.07 -3.54
CA LEU A 129 -3.47 7.94 -2.10
C LEU A 129 -4.23 9.14 -1.54
N GLU A 130 -3.94 10.35 -2.00
CA GLU A 130 -4.72 11.55 -1.62
C GLU A 130 -6.17 11.41 -2.04
N GLN A 131 -6.45 11.03 -3.30
CA GLN A 131 -7.82 10.81 -3.78
C GLN A 131 -8.52 9.70 -3.00
N ALA A 132 -7.82 8.62 -2.67
CA ALA A 132 -8.34 7.55 -1.83
C ALA A 132 -8.81 8.06 -0.46
N LEU A 133 -8.01 8.91 0.18
CA LEU A 133 -8.35 9.52 1.47
C LEU A 133 -9.53 10.48 1.34
N PHE A 134 -9.58 11.30 0.29
CA PHE A 134 -10.72 12.22 0.04
C PHE A 134 -12.02 11.46 -0.19
N GLU A 135 -11.98 10.30 -0.86
CA GLU A 135 -13.16 9.46 -1.10
C GLU A 135 -13.54 8.60 0.13
N GLY A 136 -12.80 8.70 1.24
CA GLY A 136 -13.05 7.90 2.43
C GLY A 136 -12.79 6.42 2.24
N LYS A 137 -11.89 6.04 1.32
CA LYS A 137 -11.47 4.64 1.13
C LYS A 137 -10.69 4.12 2.32
N THR A 138 -10.83 2.84 2.61
CA THR A 138 -10.01 2.18 3.62
C THR A 138 -8.59 2.02 3.09
N VAL A 139 -7.63 2.71 3.70
CA VAL A 139 -6.21 2.62 3.38
C VAL A 139 -5.48 2.02 4.58
N LEU A 140 -4.86 0.87 4.38
CA LEU A 140 -4.03 0.20 5.37
C LEU A 140 -2.57 0.37 4.98
N ALA A 141 -1.82 1.10 5.77
CA ALA A 141 -0.43 1.39 5.50
C ALA A 141 0.46 0.90 6.64
N VAL A 142 1.66 0.44 6.26
CA VAL A 142 2.69 0.01 7.21
C VAL A 142 3.85 0.99 7.14
N ASP A 143 4.13 1.62 8.27
CA ASP A 143 5.32 2.42 8.46
C ASP A 143 6.47 1.50 8.92
N GLN A 144 7.34 1.12 7.99
CA GLN A 144 8.50 0.25 8.30
C GLN A 144 9.82 1.02 8.33
N ASP A 145 9.88 2.20 7.74
CA ASP A 145 11.15 2.88 7.50
C ASP A 145 11.59 3.81 8.65
N TYR A 146 10.75 3.99 9.69
CA TYR A 146 11.10 4.87 10.81
C TYR A 146 10.79 4.25 12.16
N PRO A 147 11.77 4.19 13.05
CA PRO A 147 11.49 4.00 14.46
C PRO A 147 10.76 5.26 14.95
N ILE A 148 9.44 5.12 15.11
CA ILE A 148 8.60 6.16 15.71
C ILE A 148 9.24 6.54 17.05
N GLY A 149 9.78 7.75 17.16
CA GLY A 149 10.33 8.30 18.39
C GLY A 149 11.82 8.63 18.41
N GLN A 150 12.61 8.32 17.37
CA GLN A 150 14.06 8.56 17.40
C GLN A 150 14.58 9.65 16.44
N SER A 151 13.77 10.20 15.54
CA SER A 151 14.21 11.27 14.65
C SER A 151 13.44 12.57 14.90
N ALA A 152 14.12 13.70 14.74
CA ALA A 152 13.51 15.03 14.74
C ALA A 152 12.37 15.14 13.70
N TYR A 153 12.41 14.31 12.66
CA TYR A 153 11.43 14.26 11.59
C TYR A 153 10.14 13.53 12.01
N ALA A 154 10.24 12.44 12.76
CA ALA A 154 9.07 11.75 13.32
C ALA A 154 8.32 12.65 14.31
N HIS A 155 9.04 13.44 15.09
CA HIS A 155 8.47 14.43 15.98
C HIS A 155 7.73 15.56 15.20
N TYR A 156 8.30 16.01 14.09
CA TYR A 156 7.68 17.01 13.21
C TYR A 156 6.39 16.51 12.56
N LEU A 157 6.35 15.25 12.11
CA LEU A 157 5.17 14.64 11.50
C LEU A 157 4.07 14.37 12.54
N SER A 158 4.41 13.90 13.74
CA SER A 158 3.45 13.63 14.81
C SER A 158 2.70 14.88 15.29
N GLN A 159 3.27 16.06 15.12
CA GLN A 159 2.63 17.33 15.46
C GLN A 159 1.64 17.84 14.39
N ARG A 160 1.62 17.27 13.19
CA ARG A 160 0.78 17.70 12.07
C ARG A 160 -0.31 16.72 11.69
N THR A 161 -0.31 15.52 12.25
CA THR A 161 -1.38 14.53 12.06
C THR A 161 -2.46 14.77 13.11
N VAL A 162 -3.34 15.71 12.84
CA VAL A 162 -4.58 15.94 13.60
C VAL A 162 -5.74 15.75 12.65
#